data_d82448554bb2fd468a9df94c6b45af43
#
_entry.id   d82448554bb2fd468a9df94c6b45af43
#
_cell.length_a   1.000
_cell.length_b   1.000
_cell.length_c   1.000
_cell.angle_alpha   90.00
_cell.angle_beta   90.00
_cell.angle_gamma   90.00
#
_symmetry.space_group_name_H-M   'P 1'
#
loop_
_entity.id
_entity.type
_entity.pdbx_description
1 polymer ?
#
loop_
_entity_poly.entity_id
_entity_poly.type
_entity_poly.pdbx_seq_one_letter_code
_entity_poly.pdbx_strand_id
1 'polypeptide(L)'
;VQTCALPILLFVKDYILQKKIGIIIAKYSKGDSIEEIKKEFESSLDLFGEAWDDSVYESNIIFASLAYLLNLDDGKLNIIKNKLRKSETYDSLLDFILIGNKSEFDTSKISFPRPYKKLVKSINDEDRDAFLKYLRGWYKGSVDSAWYGTHELVNKYQYYGYWCFEAGAIAKRLGFIDDDLKNEQYYPYDMVHFV
;
A
#
# COMPACT_ATOMS: atom_id res chain seq x y z
N VAL A 1 -36.46 -5.09 8.15
CA VAL A 1 -35.52 -5.25 9.29
C VAL A 1 -34.11 -5.68 8.83
N GLN A 2 -33.95 -6.23 7.61
CA GLN A 2 -32.61 -6.70 7.09
C GLN A 2 -31.70 -5.60 6.53
N THR A 3 -32.21 -4.42 6.20
CA THR A 3 -31.47 -3.38 5.48
C THR A 3 -30.52 -2.52 6.35
N CYS A 4 -30.67 -2.51 7.68
CA CYS A 4 -29.81 -1.72 8.57
C CYS A 4 -28.55 -2.47 9.06
N ALA A 5 -28.49 -3.79 8.91
CA ALA A 5 -27.36 -4.57 9.41
C ALA A 5 -26.16 -4.60 8.43
N LEU A 6 -26.40 -4.51 7.12
CA LEU A 6 -25.37 -4.58 6.08
C LEU A 6 -24.33 -3.44 6.17
N PRO A 7 -24.70 -2.16 6.31
CA PRO A 7 -23.72 -1.07 6.45
C PRO A 7 -22.88 -1.20 7.72
N ILE A 8 -23.47 -1.63 8.82
CA ILE A 8 -22.76 -1.85 10.10
C ILE A 8 -21.74 -2.99 9.94
N LEU A 9 -22.12 -4.07 9.27
CA LEU A 9 -21.24 -5.22 9.04
C LEU A 9 -20.04 -4.85 8.15
N LEU A 10 -20.26 -4.08 7.09
CA LEU A 10 -19.18 -3.59 6.22
C LEU A 10 -18.22 -2.68 6.99
N PHE A 11 -18.74 -1.75 7.78
CA PHE A 11 -17.92 -0.89 8.63
C PHE A 11 -17.05 -1.70 9.62
N VAL A 12 -17.64 -2.73 10.27
CA VAL A 12 -16.87 -3.59 11.18
C VAL A 12 -15.79 -4.37 10.45
N LYS A 13 -16.06 -4.89 9.25
CA LYS A 13 -15.09 -5.61 8.43
C LYS A 13 -13.95 -4.71 7.98
N ASP A 14 -14.24 -3.49 7.53
CA ASP A 14 -13.23 -2.50 7.20
C ASP A 14 -12.36 -2.16 8.42
N TYR A 15 -12.97 -1.88 9.55
CA TYR A 15 -12.23 -1.61 10.79
C TYR A 15 -11.27 -2.76 11.16
N ILE A 16 -11.70 -4.02 11.03
CA ILE A 16 -10.85 -5.19 11.29
C ILE A 16 -9.71 -5.24 10.27
N LEU A 17 -9.97 -4.98 8.99
CA LEU A 17 -8.95 -4.94 7.95
C LEU A 17 -7.89 -3.88 8.23
N GLN A 18 -8.30 -2.67 8.63
CA GLN A 18 -7.38 -1.59 9.04
C GLN A 18 -6.49 -2.02 10.21
N LYS A 19 -7.05 -2.72 11.20
CA LYS A 19 -6.26 -3.26 12.32
C LYS A 19 -5.27 -4.32 11.89
N LYS A 20 -5.64 -5.20 10.96
CA LYS A 20 -4.71 -6.19 10.38
C LYS A 20 -3.57 -5.53 9.62
N ILE A 21 -3.84 -4.51 8.82
CA ILE A 21 -2.80 -3.70 8.17
C ILE A 21 -1.86 -3.09 9.21
N GLY A 22 -2.40 -2.50 10.27
CA GLY A 22 -1.60 -1.94 11.38
C GLY A 22 -0.71 -2.99 12.06
N ILE A 23 -1.20 -4.23 12.25
CA ILE A 23 -0.41 -5.34 12.79
C ILE A 23 0.75 -5.70 11.84
N ILE A 24 0.50 -5.77 10.54
CA ILE A 24 1.52 -6.05 9.53
C ILE A 24 2.62 -4.99 9.56
N ILE A 25 2.24 -3.72 9.60
CA ILE A 25 3.18 -2.60 9.69
C ILE A 25 3.99 -2.67 11.00
N ALA A 26 3.34 -2.98 12.12
CA ALA A 26 4.01 -3.12 13.42
C ALA A 26 5.00 -4.29 13.44
N LYS A 27 4.64 -5.44 12.87
CA LYS A 27 5.53 -6.59 12.71
C LYS A 27 6.76 -6.24 11.88
N TYR A 28 6.58 -5.56 10.75
CA TYR A 28 7.69 -5.10 9.93
C TYR A 28 8.59 -4.10 10.68
N SER A 29 8.00 -3.13 11.38
CA SER A 29 8.73 -2.14 12.18
C SER A 29 9.52 -2.77 13.33
N LYS A 30 9.04 -3.90 13.88
CA LYS A 30 9.71 -4.67 14.94
C LYS A 30 10.85 -5.54 14.39
N GLY A 31 10.90 -5.82 13.09
CA GLY A 31 11.88 -6.68 12.44
C GLY A 31 11.50 -8.17 12.45
N ASP A 32 10.20 -8.50 12.44
CA ASP A 32 9.75 -9.87 12.22
C ASP A 32 10.15 -10.35 10.82
N SER A 33 10.27 -11.66 10.62
CA SER A 33 10.63 -12.21 9.32
C SER A 33 9.56 -11.88 8.26
N ILE A 34 10.00 -11.64 7.03
CA ILE A 34 9.06 -11.30 5.94
C ILE A 34 8.10 -12.47 5.67
N GLU A 35 8.54 -13.71 5.88
CA GLU A 35 7.70 -14.91 5.76
C GLU A 35 6.56 -14.94 6.79
N GLU A 36 6.79 -14.50 8.03
CA GLU A 36 5.74 -14.39 9.05
C GLU A 36 4.78 -13.26 8.72
N ILE A 37 5.30 -12.14 8.24
CA ILE A 37 4.50 -11.00 7.76
C ILE A 37 3.63 -11.42 6.58
N LYS A 38 4.18 -12.18 5.62
CA LYS A 38 3.44 -12.74 4.48
C LYS A 38 2.27 -13.62 4.92
N LYS A 39 2.49 -14.52 5.88
CA LYS A 39 1.41 -15.38 6.43
C LYS A 39 0.29 -14.54 7.07
N GLU A 40 0.65 -13.51 7.83
CA GLU A 40 -0.32 -12.60 8.43
C GLU A 40 -1.12 -11.86 7.35
N PHE A 41 -0.45 -11.35 6.32
CA PHE A 41 -1.09 -10.68 5.19
C PHE A 41 -2.06 -11.64 4.45
N GLU A 42 -1.62 -12.85 4.14
CA GLU A 42 -2.44 -13.87 3.47
C GLU A 42 -3.71 -14.19 4.27
N SER A 43 -3.64 -14.21 5.60
CA SER A 43 -4.80 -14.41 6.47
C SER A 43 -5.85 -13.29 6.38
N SER A 44 -5.52 -12.16 5.76
CA SER A 44 -6.43 -11.03 5.60
C SER A 44 -7.13 -10.97 4.24
N LEU A 45 -6.77 -11.84 3.29
CA LEU A 45 -7.25 -11.78 1.90
C LEU A 45 -8.76 -11.96 1.77
N ASP A 46 -9.34 -12.92 2.51
CA ASP A 46 -10.80 -13.14 2.48
C ASP A 46 -11.53 -11.91 3.01
N LEU A 47 -11.05 -11.37 4.14
CA LEU A 47 -11.60 -10.16 4.72
C LEU A 47 -11.48 -8.96 3.76
N PHE A 48 -10.33 -8.81 3.08
CA PHE A 48 -10.13 -7.79 2.07
C PHE A 48 -11.18 -7.88 0.95
N GLY A 49 -11.43 -9.08 0.42
CA GLY A 49 -12.44 -9.31 -0.61
C GLY A 49 -13.85 -8.85 -0.20
N GLU A 50 -14.18 -8.89 1.10
CA GLU A 50 -15.47 -8.49 1.64
C GLU A 50 -15.54 -7.02 2.10
N ALA A 51 -14.41 -6.47 2.56
CA ALA A 51 -14.31 -5.16 3.22
C ALA A 51 -13.75 -4.04 2.32
N TRP A 52 -13.45 -4.34 1.05
CA TRP A 52 -12.92 -3.32 0.14
C TRP A 52 -13.87 -2.14 0.02
N ASP A 53 -13.34 -0.95 0.29
CA ASP A 53 -14.01 0.33 0.11
C ASP A 53 -13.12 1.26 -0.73
N ASP A 54 -13.61 1.72 -1.87
CA ASP A 54 -12.88 2.63 -2.77
C ASP A 54 -12.59 3.99 -2.13
N SER A 55 -13.37 4.39 -1.11
CA SER A 55 -13.17 5.65 -0.40
C SER A 55 -11.93 5.68 0.49
N VAL A 56 -11.40 4.49 0.88
CA VAL A 56 -10.23 4.36 1.78
C VAL A 56 -8.95 4.15 0.98
N TYR A 57 -8.65 5.06 0.07
CA TYR A 57 -7.57 4.93 -0.91
C TYR A 57 -6.19 4.65 -0.30
N GLU A 58 -5.85 5.30 0.82
CA GLU A 58 -4.56 5.11 1.50
C GLU A 58 -4.36 3.65 1.95
N SER A 59 -5.39 3.02 2.50
CA SER A 59 -5.33 1.60 2.86
C SER A 59 -5.24 0.70 1.64
N ASN A 60 -5.93 1.06 0.58
CA ASN A 60 -5.94 0.31 -0.66
C ASN A 60 -4.57 0.29 -1.33
N ILE A 61 -3.86 1.43 -1.37
CA ILE A 61 -2.51 1.49 -1.95
C ILE A 61 -1.48 0.75 -1.09
N ILE A 62 -1.59 0.83 0.25
CA ILE A 62 -0.75 0.05 1.16
C ILE A 62 -0.98 -1.45 0.93
N PHE A 63 -2.25 -1.87 0.87
CA PHE A 63 -2.61 -3.29 0.68
C PHE A 63 -2.11 -3.83 -0.66
N ALA A 64 -2.31 -3.09 -1.75
CA ALA A 64 -1.82 -3.44 -3.08
C ALA A 64 -0.28 -3.54 -3.11
N SER A 65 0.41 -2.60 -2.47
CA SER A 65 1.87 -2.57 -2.38
C SER A 65 2.41 -3.76 -1.60
N LEU A 66 1.82 -4.07 -0.45
CA LEU A 66 2.18 -5.25 0.36
C LEU A 66 1.94 -6.55 -0.41
N ALA A 67 0.82 -6.67 -1.12
CA ALA A 67 0.51 -7.86 -1.93
C ALA A 67 1.61 -8.14 -2.96
N TYR A 68 2.11 -7.11 -3.61
CA TYR A 68 3.19 -7.23 -4.57
C TYR A 68 4.56 -7.47 -3.92
N LEU A 69 4.90 -6.70 -2.89
CA LEU A 69 6.20 -6.80 -2.20
C LEU A 69 6.39 -8.16 -1.51
N LEU A 70 5.32 -8.73 -0.98
CA LEU A 70 5.34 -10.04 -0.31
C LEU A 70 5.33 -11.23 -1.28
N ASN A 71 5.44 -11.00 -2.59
CA ASN A 71 5.46 -12.04 -3.61
C ASN A 71 4.34 -13.07 -3.43
N LEU A 72 3.09 -12.59 -3.43
CA LEU A 72 1.94 -13.50 -3.41
C LEU A 72 1.89 -14.31 -4.71
N ASP A 73 1.43 -15.55 -4.61
CA ASP A 73 1.15 -16.35 -5.78
C ASP A 73 0.02 -15.73 -6.64
N ASP A 74 -0.02 -16.11 -7.93
CA ASP A 74 -0.98 -15.55 -8.88
C ASP A 74 -2.44 -15.77 -8.47
N GLY A 75 -2.75 -16.87 -7.78
CA GLY A 75 -4.10 -17.15 -7.30
C GLY A 75 -4.55 -16.09 -6.29
N LYS A 76 -3.70 -15.79 -5.32
CA LYS A 76 -3.96 -14.77 -4.29
C LYS A 76 -3.95 -13.36 -4.87
N LEU A 77 -3.00 -13.03 -5.76
CA LEU A 77 -2.99 -11.75 -6.46
C LEU A 77 -4.27 -11.53 -7.28
N ASN A 78 -4.81 -12.58 -7.90
CA ASN A 78 -6.05 -12.49 -8.67
C ASN A 78 -7.27 -12.13 -7.82
N ILE A 79 -7.30 -12.48 -6.53
CA ILE A 79 -8.37 -12.03 -5.61
C ILE A 79 -8.38 -10.50 -5.56
N ILE A 80 -7.21 -9.90 -5.37
CA ILE A 80 -7.04 -8.44 -5.26
C ILE A 80 -7.32 -7.76 -6.62
N LYS A 81 -6.73 -8.28 -7.71
CA LYS A 81 -6.93 -7.76 -9.08
C LYS A 81 -8.40 -7.78 -9.49
N ASN A 82 -9.10 -8.88 -9.21
CA ASN A 82 -10.51 -8.99 -9.54
C ASN A 82 -11.39 -8.02 -8.76
N LYS A 83 -11.01 -7.71 -7.52
CA LYS A 83 -11.72 -6.73 -6.71
C LYS A 83 -11.52 -5.32 -7.27
N LEU A 84 -10.28 -4.93 -7.58
CA LEU A 84 -9.96 -3.66 -8.25
C LEU A 84 -10.69 -3.48 -9.58
N ARG A 85 -10.74 -4.50 -10.41
CA ARG A 85 -11.41 -4.45 -11.72
C ARG A 85 -12.92 -4.37 -11.64
N LYS A 86 -13.52 -4.83 -10.54
CA LYS A 86 -14.97 -4.72 -10.27
C LYS A 86 -15.33 -3.44 -9.54
N SER A 87 -14.35 -2.68 -9.09
CA SER A 87 -14.55 -1.37 -8.50
C SER A 87 -15.14 -0.41 -9.53
N GLU A 88 -16.07 0.44 -9.11
CA GLU A 88 -16.62 1.50 -9.96
C GLU A 88 -15.56 2.56 -10.32
N THR A 89 -14.51 2.64 -9.51
CA THR A 89 -13.38 3.55 -9.70
C THR A 89 -12.11 2.78 -10.03
N TYR A 90 -11.84 2.59 -11.34
CA TYR A 90 -10.55 2.08 -11.79
C TYR A 90 -9.45 3.10 -11.47
N ASP A 91 -8.39 2.64 -10.80
CA ASP A 91 -7.21 3.45 -10.51
C ASP A 91 -5.94 2.86 -11.15
N SER A 92 -5.33 3.64 -12.03
CA SER A 92 -4.18 3.22 -12.82
C SER A 92 -2.91 3.00 -11.98
N LEU A 93 -2.75 3.71 -10.85
CA LEU A 93 -1.61 3.53 -9.96
C LEU A 93 -1.70 2.20 -9.19
N LEU A 94 -2.88 1.87 -8.68
CA LEU A 94 -3.13 0.58 -8.03
C LEU A 94 -2.95 -0.59 -9.00
N ASP A 95 -3.47 -0.45 -10.23
CA ASP A 95 -3.31 -1.46 -11.27
C ASP A 95 -1.84 -1.65 -11.66
N PHE A 96 -1.08 -0.57 -11.83
CA PHE A 96 0.35 -0.64 -12.11
C PHE A 96 1.15 -1.33 -10.99
N ILE A 97 0.85 -1.03 -9.72
CA ILE A 97 1.47 -1.72 -8.59
C ILE A 97 1.24 -3.23 -8.66
N LEU A 98 0.02 -3.67 -8.95
CA LEU A 98 -0.36 -5.09 -8.91
C LEU A 98 0.00 -5.86 -10.18
N ILE A 99 -0.07 -5.23 -11.35
CA ILE A 99 0.09 -5.91 -12.66
C ILE A 99 1.41 -5.53 -13.32
N GLY A 100 1.84 -4.28 -13.20
CA GLY A 100 3.10 -3.78 -13.77
C GLY A 100 3.05 -3.48 -15.26
N ASN A 101 1.87 -3.42 -15.88
CA ASN A 101 1.75 -3.13 -17.29
C ASN A 101 1.83 -1.62 -17.55
N LYS A 102 3.03 -1.16 -17.90
CA LYS A 102 3.28 0.26 -18.18
C LYS A 102 2.54 0.78 -19.42
N SER A 103 2.28 -0.08 -20.42
CA SER A 103 1.56 0.34 -21.63
C SER A 103 0.10 0.71 -21.36
N GLU A 104 -0.47 0.22 -20.25
CA GLU A 104 -1.83 0.54 -19.81
C GLU A 104 -1.88 1.64 -18.74
N PHE A 105 -0.71 2.16 -18.32
CA PHE A 105 -0.63 3.20 -17.30
C PHE A 105 -1.16 4.54 -17.82
N ASP A 106 -2.30 4.97 -17.29
CA ASP A 106 -3.02 6.16 -17.71
C ASP A 106 -3.10 7.19 -16.57
N THR A 107 -2.31 8.26 -16.68
CA THR A 107 -2.23 9.30 -15.65
C THR A 107 -3.55 10.05 -15.43
N SER A 108 -4.49 10.00 -16.38
CA SER A 108 -5.81 10.61 -16.23
C SER A 108 -6.74 9.78 -15.33
N LYS A 109 -6.41 8.51 -15.08
CA LYS A 109 -7.18 7.58 -14.27
C LYS A 109 -6.53 7.32 -12.91
N ILE A 110 -6.12 8.38 -12.24
CA ILE A 110 -5.56 8.33 -10.89
C ILE A 110 -6.49 9.09 -9.96
N SER A 111 -7.07 8.39 -8.99
CA SER A 111 -8.12 8.92 -8.12
C SER A 111 -7.60 10.08 -7.25
N PHE A 112 -6.35 10.01 -6.79
CA PHE A 112 -5.72 11.03 -5.94
C PHE A 112 -4.38 11.50 -6.50
N PRO A 113 -4.38 12.29 -7.60
CA PRO A 113 -3.15 12.62 -8.30
C PRO A 113 -2.19 13.52 -7.49
N ARG A 114 -2.68 14.37 -6.59
CA ARG A 114 -1.83 15.34 -5.88
C ARG A 114 -0.80 14.70 -4.96
N PRO A 115 -1.15 13.80 -4.01
CA PRO A 115 -0.15 13.16 -3.14
C PRO A 115 0.89 12.39 -3.94
N TYR A 116 0.49 11.72 -5.02
CA TYR A 116 1.31 10.80 -5.80
C TYR A 116 1.94 11.40 -7.07
N LYS A 117 1.82 12.71 -7.32
CA LYS A 117 2.30 13.36 -8.56
C LYS A 117 3.75 12.99 -8.95
N LYS A 118 4.65 12.98 -7.97
CA LYS A 118 6.06 12.66 -8.23
C LYS A 118 6.26 11.16 -8.49
N LEU A 119 5.50 10.30 -7.79
CA LEU A 119 5.50 8.86 -7.99
C LEU A 119 4.95 8.52 -9.38
N VAL A 120 3.85 9.12 -9.78
CA VAL A 120 3.26 9.02 -11.12
C VAL A 120 4.26 9.45 -12.20
N LYS A 121 4.96 10.58 -11.98
CA LYS A 121 6.02 11.02 -12.89
C LYS A 121 7.14 9.99 -13.00
N SER A 122 7.56 9.38 -11.88
CA SER A 122 8.61 8.36 -11.89
C SER A 122 8.20 7.12 -12.70
N ILE A 123 6.92 6.75 -12.71
CA ILE A 123 6.41 5.64 -13.53
C ILE A 123 6.39 6.03 -15.00
N ASN A 124 5.81 7.18 -15.32
CA ASN A 124 5.60 7.62 -16.70
C ASN A 124 6.93 7.79 -17.45
N ASP A 125 7.88 8.46 -16.81
CA ASP A 125 9.15 8.90 -17.42
C ASP A 125 10.33 7.98 -17.03
N GLU A 126 10.14 6.95 -16.20
CA GLU A 126 11.19 6.16 -15.53
C GLU A 126 12.20 7.06 -14.78
N ASP A 127 11.69 8.14 -14.20
CA ASP A 127 12.48 9.20 -13.58
C ASP A 127 12.81 8.85 -12.11
N ARG A 128 14.02 8.32 -11.89
CA ARG A 128 14.49 7.98 -10.53
C ARG A 128 14.60 9.21 -9.63
N ASP A 129 14.91 10.39 -10.17
CA ASP A 129 14.97 11.62 -9.37
C ASP A 129 13.59 12.04 -8.87
N ALA A 130 12.54 11.88 -9.69
CA ALA A 130 11.17 12.10 -9.27
C ALA A 130 10.77 11.11 -8.18
N PHE A 131 11.18 9.84 -8.31
CA PHE A 131 10.99 8.80 -7.29
C PHE A 131 11.65 9.19 -5.95
N LEU A 132 12.92 9.57 -5.96
CA LEU A 132 13.63 10.01 -4.75
C LEU A 132 13.00 11.24 -4.10
N LYS A 133 12.55 12.20 -4.91
CA LYS A 133 11.81 13.38 -4.41
C LYS A 133 10.46 13.01 -3.81
N TYR A 134 9.81 11.95 -4.30
CA TYR A 134 8.61 11.40 -3.69
C TYR A 134 8.94 10.78 -2.33
N LEU A 135 9.82 9.79 -2.29
CA LEU A 135 10.19 9.05 -1.07
C LEU A 135 10.62 9.99 0.06
N ARG A 136 11.56 10.91 -0.21
CA ARG A 136 12.09 11.85 0.79
C ARG A 136 11.08 12.91 1.24
N GLY A 137 10.08 13.18 0.41
CA GLY A 137 8.99 14.09 0.74
C GLY A 137 7.75 13.42 1.33
N TRP A 138 7.70 12.08 1.34
CA TRP A 138 6.50 11.29 1.64
C TRP A 138 5.90 11.63 3.00
N TYR A 139 6.67 11.58 4.07
CA TYR A 139 6.16 11.87 5.41
C TYR A 139 5.60 13.28 5.51
N LYS A 140 6.34 14.29 5.03
CA LYS A 140 5.87 15.69 5.04
C LYS A 140 4.64 15.91 4.16
N GLY A 141 4.50 15.14 3.10
CA GLY A 141 3.34 15.16 2.21
C GLY A 141 2.09 14.51 2.80
N SER A 142 2.23 13.76 3.89
CA SER A 142 1.15 13.00 4.54
C SER A 142 0.57 13.69 5.78
N VAL A 143 0.72 15.01 5.89
CA VAL A 143 0.28 15.79 7.05
C VAL A 143 -1.22 15.64 7.36
N ASP A 144 -2.03 15.34 6.35
CA ASP A 144 -3.49 15.13 6.49
C ASP A 144 -3.86 13.68 6.82
N SER A 145 -2.89 12.76 6.87
CA SER A 145 -3.14 11.35 7.20
C SER A 145 -3.37 11.16 8.69
N ALA A 146 -4.31 10.30 9.04
CA ALA A 146 -4.68 10.03 10.44
C ALA A 146 -3.52 9.50 11.31
N TRP A 147 -2.52 8.88 10.70
CA TRP A 147 -1.33 8.33 11.37
C TRP A 147 -0.19 9.36 11.51
N TYR A 148 -0.27 10.52 10.83
CA TYR A 148 0.80 11.52 10.89
C TYR A 148 1.04 12.02 12.32
N GLY A 149 2.30 12.10 12.73
CA GLY A 149 2.67 12.57 14.08
C GLY A 149 2.36 11.59 15.23
N THR A 150 1.84 10.39 14.96
CA THR A 150 1.45 9.43 16.02
C THR A 150 2.63 8.96 16.88
N HIS A 151 3.88 9.06 16.40
CA HIS A 151 5.08 8.79 17.21
C HIS A 151 5.25 9.74 18.40
N GLU A 152 4.64 10.93 18.36
CA GLU A 152 4.61 11.88 19.47
C GLU A 152 3.56 11.51 20.54
N LEU A 153 2.66 10.57 20.21
CA LEU A 153 1.55 10.15 21.07
C LEU A 153 1.92 8.91 21.90
N VAL A 154 3.12 8.89 22.48
CA VAL A 154 3.73 7.73 23.16
C VAL A 154 2.79 7.06 24.18
N ASN A 155 1.93 7.81 24.84
CA ASN A 155 1.00 7.30 25.85
C ASN A 155 -0.33 6.78 25.27
N LYS A 156 -0.52 6.83 23.93
CA LYS A 156 -1.79 6.45 23.28
C LYS A 156 -1.70 5.16 22.48
N TYR A 157 -0.54 4.50 22.45
CA TYR A 157 -0.31 3.22 21.75
C TYR A 157 -0.81 3.21 20.29
N GLN A 158 -0.61 4.33 19.57
CA GLN A 158 -1.13 4.50 18.21
C GLN A 158 -0.03 4.37 17.14
N TYR A 159 1.24 4.48 17.53
CA TYR A 159 2.35 4.38 16.59
C TYR A 159 2.73 2.93 16.33
N TYR A 160 2.82 2.55 15.06
CA TYR A 160 3.21 1.22 14.61
C TYR A 160 4.28 1.23 13.50
N GLY A 161 4.75 2.39 13.09
CA GLY A 161 5.80 2.58 12.09
C GLY A 161 5.33 3.39 10.89
N TYR A 162 6.30 4.02 10.21
CA TYR A 162 6.07 4.79 8.99
C TYR A 162 6.85 4.15 7.84
N TRP A 163 6.14 3.61 6.86
CA TRP A 163 6.73 2.93 5.73
C TRP A 163 6.03 3.29 4.43
N CYS A 164 6.79 3.76 3.45
CA CYS A 164 6.32 4.10 2.12
C CYS A 164 6.32 2.84 1.23
N PHE A 165 5.38 1.92 1.48
CA PHE A 165 5.32 0.65 0.76
C PHE A 165 5.10 0.83 -0.74
N GLU A 166 4.32 1.83 -1.14
CA GLU A 166 4.07 2.13 -2.54
C GLU A 166 5.36 2.56 -3.27
N ALA A 167 6.26 3.28 -2.60
CA ALA A 167 7.56 3.58 -3.19
C ALA A 167 8.40 2.30 -3.37
N GLY A 168 8.42 1.42 -2.38
CA GLY A 168 9.08 0.12 -2.50
C GLY A 168 8.53 -0.70 -3.68
N ALA A 169 7.21 -0.77 -3.80
CA ALA A 169 6.55 -1.49 -4.88
C ALA A 169 6.90 -0.90 -6.27
N ILE A 170 6.91 0.42 -6.41
CA ILE A 170 7.27 1.07 -7.67
C ILE A 170 8.76 0.89 -8.00
N ALA A 171 9.66 1.00 -7.03
CA ALA A 171 11.09 0.74 -7.25
C ALA A 171 11.32 -0.70 -7.77
N LYS A 172 10.69 -1.69 -7.14
CA LYS A 172 10.74 -3.10 -7.57
C LYS A 172 10.14 -3.31 -8.96
N ARG A 173 9.01 -2.64 -9.29
CA ARG A 173 8.37 -2.70 -10.63
C ARG A 173 9.22 -2.11 -11.74
N LEU A 174 9.85 -0.97 -11.49
CA LEU A 174 10.67 -0.26 -12.47
C LEU A 174 12.11 -0.79 -12.52
N GLY A 175 12.51 -1.70 -11.61
CA GLY A 175 13.86 -2.23 -11.55
C GLY A 175 14.90 -1.15 -11.21
N PHE A 176 14.55 -0.17 -10.41
CA PHE A 176 15.50 0.85 -9.99
C PHE A 176 16.61 0.23 -9.14
N ILE A 177 17.85 0.63 -9.42
CA ILE A 177 18.98 0.31 -8.53
C ILE A 177 18.74 1.08 -7.23
N ASP A 178 18.67 0.37 -6.10
CA ASP A 178 18.26 0.91 -4.81
C ASP A 178 19.18 0.53 -3.63
N ASP A 179 20.41 0.05 -3.94
CA ASP A 179 21.42 -0.27 -2.93
C ASP A 179 21.74 0.93 -2.02
N ASP A 180 21.68 2.14 -2.57
CA ASP A 180 21.87 3.41 -1.85
C ASP A 180 20.68 3.77 -0.95
N LEU A 181 19.55 3.07 -1.09
CA LEU A 181 18.32 3.30 -0.30
C LEU A 181 18.17 2.35 0.90
N LYS A 182 19.13 1.45 1.13
CA LYS A 182 19.07 0.49 2.23
C LYS A 182 18.81 1.13 3.61
N ASN A 183 19.32 2.33 3.81
CA ASN A 183 19.15 3.09 5.06
C ASN A 183 18.32 4.36 4.87
N GLU A 184 17.62 4.49 3.73
CA GLU A 184 16.76 5.65 3.48
C GLU A 184 15.51 5.54 4.37
N GLN A 185 15.20 6.65 5.05
CA GLN A 185 14.06 6.70 5.95
C GLN A 185 12.76 6.39 5.18
N TYR A 186 11.88 5.59 5.78
CA TYR A 186 10.58 5.16 5.25
C TYR A 186 10.64 4.15 4.08
N TYR A 187 11.82 3.82 3.55
CA TYR A 187 11.94 2.88 2.45
C TYR A 187 11.92 1.42 2.94
N PRO A 188 11.01 0.57 2.47
CA PRO A 188 10.88 -0.81 2.95
C PRO A 188 11.87 -1.76 2.24
N TYR A 189 13.18 -1.49 2.37
CA TYR A 189 14.24 -2.16 1.62
C TYR A 189 14.17 -3.69 1.67
N ASP A 190 14.01 -4.26 2.86
CA ASP A 190 14.00 -5.73 3.02
C ASP A 190 12.79 -6.38 2.32
N MET A 191 11.63 -5.71 2.30
CA MET A 191 10.48 -6.20 1.54
C MET A 191 10.68 -6.09 0.02
N VAL A 192 11.36 -5.06 -0.45
CA VAL A 192 11.69 -4.90 -1.90
C VAL A 192 12.54 -6.06 -2.37
N HIS A 193 13.49 -6.50 -1.54
CA HIS A 193 14.43 -7.58 -1.86
C HIS A 193 13.95 -8.98 -1.43
N PHE A 194 12.77 -9.08 -0.88
CA PHE A 194 12.15 -10.37 -0.58
C PHE A 194 11.75 -11.11 -1.86
N VAL A 195 12.14 -12.41 -1.95
CA VAL A 195 11.93 -13.32 -3.09
C VAL A 195 11.22 -14.60 -2.67
#